data_4012b0728967c86f8e63b574eb2079f3
#
_entry.id   4012b0728967c86f8e63b574eb2079f3
#
_cell.length_a   1.000
_cell.length_b   1.000
_cell.length_c   1.000
_cell.angle_alpha   90.00
_cell.angle_beta   90.00
_cell.angle_gamma   90.00
#
_symmetry.space_group_name_H-M   'P 1'
#
loop_
_entity.id
_entity.type
_entity.pdbx_description
1 polymer ?
#
loop_
_entity_poly.entity_id
_entity_poly.type
_entity_poly.pdbx_seq_one_letter_code
_entity_poly.pdbx_strand_id
1 'polypeptide(L)'
;KDVEFKDLGLLIIDEEQRFGVGHKEQIKEMRKDIDALTLSATPIPRTLHMSMTGIRDMSVIETPPEQRYPVQTYVMEYSEAVAREAIMKELGRGGQVFFVYNNVRGMETFAEKLKQLVPEARIAYAHGQMGERQLERTMLDFMEQQYDVLLCSTIIESGLDIPNVNTIIIYDADKMGLAQLYQ
;
A
#
# COMPACT_ATOMS: atom_id res chain seq x y z
N LYS A 1 -23.60 3.41 4.11
CA LYS A 1 -24.62 3.40 3.04
C LYS A 1 -25.92 4.07 3.49
N ASP A 2 -26.12 4.28 4.78
CA ASP A 2 -27.40 4.68 5.35
C ASP A 2 -27.30 6.00 6.15
N VAL A 3 -26.32 6.85 5.79
CA VAL A 3 -26.16 8.18 6.39
C VAL A 3 -26.56 9.24 5.36
N GLU A 4 -27.56 10.02 5.68
CA GLU A 4 -27.97 11.20 4.94
C GLU A 4 -27.54 12.45 5.71
N PHE A 5 -26.89 13.37 5.02
CA PHE A 5 -26.48 14.65 5.59
C PHE A 5 -27.56 15.69 5.31
N LYS A 6 -27.99 16.40 6.35
CA LYS A 6 -29.06 17.41 6.23
C LYS A 6 -28.61 18.65 5.45
N ASP A 7 -27.33 19.02 5.59
CA ASP A 7 -26.77 20.22 4.97
C ASP A 7 -25.27 19.97 4.75
N LEU A 8 -24.95 19.35 3.60
CA LEU A 8 -23.59 19.01 3.24
C LEU A 8 -22.98 20.16 2.43
N GLY A 9 -21.96 20.84 2.96
CA GLY A 9 -21.29 21.96 2.30
C GLY A 9 -19.98 21.59 1.62
N LEU A 10 -19.26 20.56 2.12
CA LEU A 10 -17.97 20.13 1.60
C LEU A 10 -17.85 18.61 1.58
N LEU A 11 -17.39 18.05 0.46
CA LEU A 11 -17.07 16.66 0.29
C LEU A 11 -15.57 16.47 0.05
N ILE A 12 -14.88 15.78 0.95
CA ILE A 12 -13.46 15.44 0.79
C ILE A 12 -13.34 13.98 0.43
N ILE A 13 -12.65 13.68 -0.66
CA ILE A 13 -12.47 12.32 -1.19
C ILE A 13 -10.99 12.03 -1.31
N ASP A 14 -10.54 11.03 -0.55
CA ASP A 14 -9.18 10.52 -0.66
C ASP A 14 -9.17 9.28 -1.57
N GLU A 15 -8.14 9.18 -2.44
CA GLU A 15 -7.91 8.05 -3.34
C GLU A 15 -9.17 7.64 -4.17
N GLU A 16 -9.81 8.60 -4.85
CA GLU A 16 -11.04 8.38 -5.65
C GLU A 16 -10.95 7.20 -6.62
N GLN A 17 -9.76 6.88 -7.13
CA GLN A 17 -9.54 5.76 -8.05
C GLN A 17 -9.87 4.39 -7.45
N ARG A 18 -9.89 4.27 -6.13
CA ARG A 18 -10.21 3.02 -5.41
C ARG A 18 -11.70 2.72 -5.32
N PHE A 19 -12.54 3.70 -5.58
CA PHE A 19 -13.98 3.51 -5.53
C PHE A 19 -14.48 2.78 -6.78
N GLY A 20 -15.35 1.78 -6.56
CA GLY A 20 -16.08 1.11 -7.63
C GLY A 20 -17.07 2.04 -8.34
N VAL A 21 -17.56 1.62 -9.51
CA VAL A 21 -18.44 2.43 -10.38
C VAL A 21 -19.65 2.98 -9.64
N GLY A 22 -20.34 2.15 -8.84
CA GLY A 22 -21.54 2.57 -8.10
C GLY A 22 -21.24 3.66 -7.05
N HIS A 23 -20.10 3.59 -6.35
CA HIS A 23 -19.69 4.64 -5.43
C HIS A 23 -19.33 5.93 -6.17
N LYS A 24 -18.67 5.83 -7.32
CA LYS A 24 -18.34 7.02 -8.15
C LYS A 24 -19.59 7.74 -8.65
N GLU A 25 -20.64 7.01 -8.99
CA GLU A 25 -21.92 7.61 -9.37
C GLU A 25 -22.58 8.34 -8.19
N GLN A 26 -22.62 7.73 -7.00
CA GLN A 26 -23.13 8.39 -5.79
C GLN A 26 -22.34 9.67 -5.45
N ILE A 27 -21.02 9.60 -5.52
CA ILE A 27 -20.14 10.75 -5.30
C ILE A 27 -20.41 11.85 -6.33
N LYS A 28 -20.63 11.49 -7.60
CA LYS A 28 -20.95 12.42 -8.67
C LYS A 28 -22.29 13.13 -8.45
N GLU A 29 -23.27 12.42 -7.93
CA GLU A 29 -24.57 13.01 -7.55
C GLU A 29 -24.40 14.01 -6.40
N MET A 30 -23.65 13.65 -5.35
CA MET A 30 -23.39 14.53 -4.20
C MET A 30 -22.63 15.81 -4.59
N ARG A 31 -21.80 15.77 -5.64
CA ARG A 31 -20.98 16.91 -6.09
C ARG A 31 -21.75 18.01 -6.83
N LYS A 32 -23.00 17.80 -7.17
CA LYS A 32 -23.73 18.74 -8.04
C LYS A 32 -23.94 20.09 -7.39
N ASP A 33 -24.08 20.13 -6.08
CA ASP A 33 -24.48 21.33 -5.33
C ASP A 33 -23.55 21.66 -4.14
N ILE A 34 -22.38 21.04 -4.05
CA ILE A 34 -21.44 21.21 -2.95
C ILE A 34 -19.99 21.33 -3.44
N ASP A 35 -19.15 21.97 -2.65
CA ASP A 35 -17.71 21.97 -2.89
C ASP A 35 -17.11 20.57 -2.70
N ALA A 36 -16.23 20.17 -3.61
CA ALA A 36 -15.60 18.86 -3.55
C ALA A 36 -14.08 18.96 -3.71
N LEU A 37 -13.36 18.44 -2.72
CA LEU A 37 -11.90 18.30 -2.73
C LEU A 37 -11.54 16.82 -2.94
N THR A 38 -10.76 16.53 -3.97
CA THR A 38 -10.23 15.18 -4.20
C THR A 38 -8.73 15.18 -3.97
N LEU A 39 -8.27 14.22 -3.17
CA LEU A 39 -6.86 13.99 -2.89
C LEU A 39 -6.40 12.70 -3.55
N SER A 40 -5.16 12.65 -4.00
CA SER A 40 -4.52 11.42 -4.48
C SER A 40 -3.01 11.50 -4.29
N ALA A 41 -2.42 10.43 -3.77
CA ALA A 41 -0.97 10.26 -3.65
C ALA A 41 -0.36 9.61 -4.90
N THR A 42 -1.17 9.09 -5.83
CA THR A 42 -0.67 8.48 -7.06
C THR A 42 -0.25 9.54 -8.07
N PRO A 43 0.91 9.36 -8.73
CA PRO A 43 1.34 10.27 -9.79
C PRO A 43 0.30 10.35 -10.91
N ILE A 44 -0.20 11.55 -11.18
CA ILE A 44 -1.10 11.79 -12.30
C ILE A 44 -0.24 12.00 -13.55
N PRO A 45 -0.38 11.19 -14.62
CA PRO A 45 0.36 11.41 -15.86
C PRO A 45 0.16 12.83 -16.38
N ARG A 46 1.23 13.44 -16.89
CA ARG A 46 1.24 14.84 -17.37
C ARG A 46 0.12 15.12 -18.40
N THR A 47 -0.18 14.14 -19.25
CA THR A 47 -1.26 14.21 -20.22
C THR A 47 -2.63 14.29 -19.57
N LEU A 48 -2.86 13.54 -18.47
CA LEU A 48 -4.11 13.60 -17.73
C LEU A 48 -4.20 14.91 -16.95
N HIS A 49 -3.11 15.39 -16.40
CA HIS A 49 -3.00 16.71 -15.77
C HIS A 49 -3.44 17.82 -16.75
N MET A 50 -2.90 17.82 -17.97
CA MET A 50 -3.23 18.84 -18.98
C MET A 50 -4.68 18.77 -19.45
N SER A 51 -5.29 17.59 -19.51
CA SER A 51 -6.71 17.43 -19.88
C SER A 51 -7.68 17.84 -18.77
N MET A 52 -7.22 17.86 -17.51
CA MET A 52 -8.03 18.27 -16.37
C MET A 52 -7.93 19.77 -16.03
N THR A 53 -6.89 20.48 -16.48
CA THR A 53 -6.64 21.89 -16.19
C THR A 53 -7.68 22.88 -16.77
N GLY A 54 -8.69 22.44 -17.50
CA GLY A 54 -9.80 23.29 -17.93
C GLY A 54 -11.13 22.97 -17.24
N ILE A 55 -11.15 21.91 -16.42
CA ILE A 55 -12.38 21.36 -15.84
C ILE A 55 -12.37 21.44 -14.31
N ARG A 56 -11.19 21.43 -13.70
CA ARG A 56 -10.99 21.49 -12.23
C ARG A 56 -9.74 22.26 -11.88
N ASP A 57 -9.83 23.05 -10.82
CA ASP A 57 -8.64 23.63 -10.19
C ASP A 57 -7.79 22.50 -9.58
N MET A 58 -6.50 22.52 -9.84
CA MET A 58 -5.59 21.48 -9.35
C MET A 58 -4.34 22.11 -8.72
N SER A 59 -4.02 21.65 -7.52
CA SER A 59 -2.79 21.98 -6.81
C SER A 59 -1.91 20.76 -6.66
N VAL A 60 -0.62 20.93 -6.86
CA VAL A 60 0.39 19.87 -6.68
C VAL A 60 1.24 20.22 -5.47
N ILE A 61 1.34 19.29 -4.51
CA ILE A 61 2.22 19.42 -3.34
C ILE A 61 3.53 18.75 -3.70
N GLU A 62 4.56 19.54 -3.96
CA GLU A 62 5.89 19.05 -4.39
C GLU A 62 6.90 18.98 -3.23
N THR A 63 6.65 19.69 -2.14
CA THR A 63 7.55 19.74 -1.00
C THR A 63 7.32 18.56 -0.06
N PRO A 64 8.28 17.65 0.09
CA PRO A 64 8.16 16.56 1.06
C PRO A 64 8.26 17.09 2.49
N PRO A 65 7.74 16.36 3.50
CA PRO A 65 7.98 16.69 4.90
C PRO A 65 9.48 16.74 5.23
N GLU A 66 9.90 17.68 6.08
CA GLU A 66 11.30 17.98 6.40
C GLU A 66 12.09 16.76 6.95
N GLN A 67 11.41 15.78 7.54
CA GLN A 67 12.05 14.59 8.14
C GLN A 67 11.98 13.32 7.26
N ARG A 68 11.57 13.44 6.01
CA ARG A 68 11.44 12.29 5.14
C ARG A 68 12.76 12.01 4.41
N TYR A 69 13.47 10.98 4.84
CA TYR A 69 14.63 10.48 4.13
C TYR A 69 14.20 9.77 2.82
N PRO A 70 14.96 9.95 1.72
CA PRO A 70 14.66 9.26 0.47
C PRO A 70 14.79 7.74 0.63
N VAL A 71 13.86 7.00 0.03
CA VAL A 71 13.93 5.53 -0.02
C VAL A 71 15.06 5.10 -0.95
N GLN A 72 15.97 4.27 -0.43
CA GLN A 72 17.00 3.63 -1.27
C GLN A 72 16.37 2.47 -2.03
N THR A 73 16.28 2.61 -3.34
CA THR A 73 15.62 1.62 -4.20
C THR A 73 16.68 0.85 -4.99
N TYR A 74 16.57 -0.48 -4.96
CA TYR A 74 17.39 -1.40 -5.73
C TYR A 74 16.52 -2.20 -6.68
N VAL A 75 16.88 -2.24 -7.96
CA VAL A 75 16.20 -3.04 -8.97
C VAL A 75 17.18 -4.09 -9.48
N MET A 76 16.86 -5.38 -9.27
CA MET A 76 17.74 -6.49 -9.58
C MET A 76 16.94 -7.77 -9.83
N GLU A 77 17.57 -8.79 -10.38
CA GLU A 77 16.99 -10.14 -10.40
C GLU A 77 16.83 -10.67 -8.97
N TYR A 78 15.74 -11.42 -8.75
CA TYR A 78 15.51 -12.02 -7.43
C TYR A 78 16.64 -12.97 -7.06
N SER A 79 17.16 -12.79 -5.86
CA SER A 79 18.18 -13.65 -5.26
C SER A 79 17.81 -13.94 -3.81
N GLU A 80 17.78 -15.21 -3.44
CA GLU A 80 17.53 -15.62 -2.05
C GLU A 80 18.59 -15.05 -1.09
N ALA A 81 19.84 -14.97 -1.54
CA ALA A 81 20.93 -14.41 -0.75
C ALA A 81 20.69 -12.92 -0.44
N VAL A 82 20.27 -12.13 -1.45
CA VAL A 82 19.97 -10.71 -1.28
C VAL A 82 18.73 -10.51 -0.42
N ALA A 83 17.68 -11.31 -0.62
CA ALA A 83 16.47 -11.25 0.20
C ALA A 83 16.78 -11.56 1.67
N ARG A 84 17.59 -12.62 1.93
CA ARG A 84 18.07 -12.94 3.27
C ARG A 84 18.87 -11.80 3.90
N GLU A 85 19.82 -11.24 3.16
CA GLU A 85 20.65 -10.14 3.64
C GLU A 85 19.80 -8.91 4.01
N ALA A 86 18.85 -8.54 3.17
CA ALA A 86 17.94 -7.41 3.42
C ALA A 86 17.10 -7.63 4.68
N ILE A 87 16.53 -8.83 4.85
CA ILE A 87 15.75 -9.20 6.03
C ILE A 87 16.65 -9.17 7.28
N MET A 88 17.79 -9.83 7.25
CA MET A 88 18.70 -9.88 8.40
C MET A 88 19.23 -8.50 8.81
N LYS A 89 19.49 -7.63 7.85
CA LYS A 89 19.86 -6.24 8.11
C LYS A 89 18.76 -5.48 8.85
N GLU A 90 17.49 -5.71 8.45
CA GLU A 90 16.33 -5.08 9.10
C GLU A 90 16.14 -5.61 10.52
N LEU A 91 16.21 -6.93 10.72
CA LEU A 91 16.11 -7.55 12.03
C LEU A 91 17.21 -7.05 12.97
N GLY A 92 18.43 -6.88 12.45
CA GLY A 92 19.58 -6.41 13.23
C GLY A 92 19.41 -5.00 13.80
N ARG A 93 18.52 -4.19 13.22
CA ARG A 93 18.18 -2.85 13.75
C ARG A 93 16.81 -2.79 14.45
N GLY A 94 16.17 -3.95 14.65
CA GLY A 94 14.87 -4.05 15.33
C GLY A 94 13.69 -3.62 14.47
N GLY A 95 13.87 -3.51 13.16
CA GLY A 95 12.80 -3.17 12.22
C GLY A 95 12.06 -4.39 11.67
N GLN A 96 11.04 -4.12 10.86
CA GLN A 96 10.19 -5.11 10.22
C GLN A 96 10.24 -4.98 8.69
N VAL A 97 9.87 -6.04 8.00
CA VAL A 97 9.92 -6.13 6.53
C VAL A 97 8.55 -6.45 5.96
N PHE A 98 8.13 -5.69 4.95
CA PHE A 98 7.10 -6.14 4.02
C PHE A 98 7.74 -6.92 2.87
N PHE A 99 7.23 -8.12 2.63
CA PHE A 99 7.59 -8.93 1.48
C PHE A 99 6.36 -9.08 0.57
N VAL A 100 6.32 -8.33 -0.53
CA VAL A 100 5.20 -8.34 -1.47
C VAL A 100 5.36 -9.49 -2.46
N TYR A 101 4.40 -10.41 -2.43
CA TYR A 101 4.35 -11.58 -3.30
C TYR A 101 2.95 -11.75 -3.87
N ASN A 102 2.77 -11.45 -5.14
CA ASN A 102 1.43 -11.31 -5.75
C ASN A 102 0.84 -12.62 -6.28
N ASN A 103 1.29 -13.77 -5.78
CA ASN A 103 0.72 -15.08 -6.12
C ASN A 103 0.08 -15.72 -4.88
N VAL A 104 -1.22 -15.45 -4.69
CA VAL A 104 -1.97 -15.93 -3.52
C VAL A 104 -1.94 -17.46 -3.40
N ARG A 105 -2.05 -18.21 -4.52
CA ARG A 105 -2.07 -19.68 -4.49
C ARG A 105 -0.73 -20.29 -4.05
N GLY A 106 0.37 -19.61 -4.33
CA GLY A 106 1.72 -20.05 -3.96
C GLY A 106 2.24 -19.46 -2.65
N MET A 107 1.46 -18.58 -1.99
CA MET A 107 1.94 -17.77 -0.88
C MET A 107 2.36 -18.60 0.34
N GLU A 108 1.57 -19.59 0.71
CA GLU A 108 1.88 -20.48 1.84
C GLU A 108 3.18 -21.28 1.58
N THR A 109 3.31 -21.85 0.39
CA THR A 109 4.54 -22.56 -0.02
C THR A 109 5.75 -21.63 -0.03
N PHE A 110 5.57 -20.40 -0.48
CA PHE A 110 6.64 -19.41 -0.48
C PHE A 110 6.98 -18.94 0.94
N ALA A 111 6.00 -18.82 1.82
CA ALA A 111 6.22 -18.51 3.24
C ALA A 111 7.08 -19.60 3.91
N GLU A 112 6.81 -20.87 3.64
CA GLU A 112 7.63 -21.97 4.17
C GLU A 112 9.08 -21.93 3.64
N LYS A 113 9.26 -21.65 2.35
CA LYS A 113 10.61 -21.43 1.79
C LYS A 113 11.33 -20.26 2.46
N LEU A 114 10.62 -19.16 2.70
CA LEU A 114 11.19 -17.98 3.33
C LEU A 114 11.57 -18.26 4.79
N LYS A 115 10.78 -19.06 5.52
CA LYS A 115 11.13 -19.53 6.88
C LYS A 115 12.39 -20.41 6.89
N GLN A 116 12.56 -21.23 5.86
CA GLN A 116 13.80 -22.04 5.73
C GLN A 116 15.00 -21.15 5.36
N LEU A 117 14.79 -20.13 4.54
CA LEU A 117 15.83 -19.20 4.14
C LEU A 117 16.29 -18.31 5.30
N VAL A 118 15.35 -17.86 6.12
CA VAL A 118 15.60 -16.94 7.26
C VAL A 118 14.96 -17.52 8.53
N PRO A 119 15.50 -18.61 9.08
CA PRO A 119 14.94 -19.25 10.29
C PRO A 119 14.97 -18.35 11.53
N GLU A 120 15.78 -17.29 11.51
CA GLU A 120 15.85 -16.30 12.57
C GLU A 120 14.65 -15.34 12.60
N ALA A 121 13.89 -15.24 11.51
CA ALA A 121 12.75 -14.34 11.37
C ALA A 121 11.42 -15.02 11.67
N ARG A 122 10.55 -14.34 12.39
CA ARG A 122 9.16 -14.74 12.58
C ARG A 122 8.35 -14.23 11.39
N ILE A 123 7.85 -15.14 10.57
CA ILE A 123 7.20 -14.81 9.30
C ILE A 123 5.72 -15.13 9.35
N ALA A 124 4.88 -14.14 9.09
CA ALA A 124 3.46 -14.30 8.81
C ALA A 124 3.17 -14.06 7.33
N TYR A 125 2.01 -14.52 6.86
CA TYR A 125 1.52 -14.15 5.54
C TYR A 125 0.06 -13.68 5.59
N ALA A 126 -0.29 -12.79 4.64
CA ALA A 126 -1.62 -12.20 4.52
C ALA A 126 -2.00 -11.95 3.06
N HIS A 127 -3.26 -12.26 2.70
CA HIS A 127 -3.78 -12.02 1.35
C HIS A 127 -5.31 -11.85 1.37
N GLY A 128 -5.90 -11.18 0.33
CA GLY A 128 -7.31 -10.80 0.28
C GLY A 128 -8.33 -11.93 0.17
N GLN A 129 -7.89 -13.18 0.06
CA GLN A 129 -8.78 -14.34 0.10
C GLN A 129 -8.86 -14.96 1.51
N MET A 130 -8.10 -14.41 2.48
CA MET A 130 -8.24 -14.81 3.88
C MET A 130 -9.53 -14.25 4.47
N GLY A 131 -10.08 -14.95 5.46
CA GLY A 131 -11.21 -14.42 6.21
C GLY A 131 -10.85 -13.10 6.92
N GLU A 132 -11.76 -12.14 6.92
CA GLU A 132 -11.56 -10.79 7.45
C GLU A 132 -10.95 -10.78 8.86
N ARG A 133 -11.49 -11.59 9.76
CA ARG A 133 -10.99 -11.72 11.15
C ARG A 133 -9.55 -12.24 11.23
N GLN A 134 -9.18 -13.17 10.34
CA GLN A 134 -7.83 -13.71 10.30
C GLN A 134 -6.85 -12.68 9.76
N LEU A 135 -7.25 -11.97 8.71
CA LEU A 135 -6.45 -10.89 8.13
C LEU A 135 -6.21 -9.78 9.17
N GLU A 136 -7.27 -9.31 9.82
CA GLU A 136 -7.20 -8.29 10.86
C GLU A 136 -6.26 -8.71 12.00
N ARG A 137 -6.42 -9.94 12.50
CA ARG A 137 -5.55 -10.46 13.56
C ARG A 137 -4.10 -10.52 13.13
N THR A 138 -3.80 -11.05 11.93
CA THR A 138 -2.42 -11.12 11.42
C THR A 138 -1.80 -9.73 11.30
N MET A 139 -2.58 -8.74 10.86
CA MET A 139 -2.12 -7.36 10.76
C MET A 139 -1.84 -6.74 12.14
N LEU A 140 -2.73 -6.96 13.12
CA LEU A 140 -2.53 -6.50 14.49
C LEU A 140 -1.29 -7.13 15.12
N ASP A 141 -1.15 -8.46 15.01
CA ASP A 141 0.02 -9.19 15.52
C ASP A 141 1.32 -8.68 14.87
N PHE A 142 1.28 -8.31 13.58
CA PHE A 142 2.43 -7.71 12.90
C PHE A 142 2.73 -6.29 13.42
N MET A 143 1.72 -5.45 13.59
CA MET A 143 1.89 -4.10 14.16
C MET A 143 2.43 -4.15 15.60
N GLU A 144 2.05 -5.16 16.37
CA GLU A 144 2.53 -5.43 17.73
C GLU A 144 3.90 -6.14 17.75
N GLN A 145 4.58 -6.25 16.59
CA GLN A 145 5.90 -6.84 16.45
C GLN A 145 5.97 -8.33 16.85
N GLN A 146 4.86 -9.07 16.76
CA GLN A 146 4.88 -10.52 16.96
C GLN A 146 5.53 -11.23 15.76
N TYR A 147 5.58 -10.56 14.61
CA TYR A 147 6.23 -11.02 13.38
C TYR A 147 7.22 -9.98 12.87
N ASP A 148 8.32 -10.45 12.30
CA ASP A 148 9.40 -9.64 11.76
C ASP A 148 9.22 -9.38 10.26
N VAL A 149 8.61 -10.34 9.56
CA VAL A 149 8.34 -10.27 8.13
C VAL A 149 6.87 -10.57 7.87
N LEU A 150 6.19 -9.70 7.14
CA LEU A 150 4.86 -9.96 6.60
C LEU A 150 4.96 -10.20 5.10
N LEU A 151 4.75 -11.47 4.71
CA LEU A 151 4.57 -11.84 3.31
C LEU A 151 3.12 -11.52 2.91
N CYS A 152 2.93 -10.66 1.92
CA CYS A 152 1.59 -10.17 1.59
C CYS A 152 1.40 -10.01 0.08
N SER A 153 0.16 -10.11 -0.36
CA SER A 153 -0.21 -9.63 -1.68
C SER A 153 -0.39 -8.09 -1.65
N THR A 154 -0.80 -7.49 -2.76
CA THR A 154 -1.09 -6.04 -2.86
C THR A 154 -2.26 -5.55 -1.98
N ILE A 155 -2.54 -6.23 -0.87
CA ILE A 155 -3.59 -5.89 0.10
C ILE A 155 -3.15 -4.80 1.06
N ILE A 156 -1.86 -4.52 1.14
CA ILE A 156 -1.40 -3.42 2.01
C ILE A 156 -2.03 -2.16 1.45
N GLU A 157 -3.16 -1.81 2.03
CA GLU A 157 -3.86 -0.59 1.66
C GLU A 157 -2.98 0.60 2.02
N SER A 158 -2.89 1.56 1.13
CA SER A 158 -2.32 2.87 1.44
C SER A 158 -3.06 3.44 2.64
N GLY A 159 -2.34 4.02 3.58
CA GLY A 159 -2.90 4.60 4.80
C GLY A 159 -2.61 3.83 6.09
N LEU A 160 -2.01 2.63 6.03
CA LEU A 160 -1.43 2.00 7.21
C LEU A 160 -0.03 2.55 7.44
N ASP A 161 0.11 3.33 8.50
CA ASP A 161 1.42 3.77 8.99
C ASP A 161 1.94 2.74 10.00
N ILE A 162 2.97 2.00 9.60
CA ILE A 162 3.66 1.03 10.46
C ILE A 162 5.11 1.49 10.63
N PRO A 163 5.41 2.25 11.68
CA PRO A 163 6.69 2.95 11.83
C PRO A 163 7.94 2.05 11.78
N ASN A 164 7.79 0.78 12.18
CA ASN A 164 8.90 -0.16 12.21
C ASN A 164 9.20 -0.85 10.87
N VAL A 165 8.34 -0.69 9.87
CA VAL A 165 8.57 -1.27 8.55
C VAL A 165 9.39 -0.30 7.71
N ASN A 166 10.70 -0.53 7.66
CA ASN A 166 11.63 0.32 6.91
C ASN A 166 12.19 -0.36 5.66
N THR A 167 11.86 -1.62 5.44
CA THR A 167 12.28 -2.37 4.26
C THR A 167 11.07 -3.02 3.59
N ILE A 168 10.96 -2.81 2.28
CA ILE A 168 10.00 -3.51 1.43
C ILE A 168 10.76 -4.30 0.35
N ILE A 169 10.39 -5.56 0.18
CA ILE A 169 10.89 -6.43 -0.88
C ILE A 169 9.71 -6.75 -1.79
N ILE A 170 9.83 -6.46 -3.07
CA ILE A 170 8.77 -6.70 -4.06
C ILE A 170 9.25 -7.78 -5.01
N TYR A 171 8.63 -8.94 -4.94
CA TYR A 171 8.88 -10.07 -5.83
C TYR A 171 8.12 -9.87 -7.15
N ASP A 172 8.77 -10.12 -8.29
CA ASP A 172 8.18 -9.92 -9.63
C ASP A 172 7.63 -8.49 -9.83
N ALA A 173 8.39 -7.47 -9.46
CA ALA A 173 8.01 -6.06 -9.58
C ALA A 173 7.68 -5.63 -11.02
N ASP A 174 8.23 -6.31 -12.02
CA ASP A 174 7.94 -6.15 -13.45
C ASP A 174 6.49 -6.46 -13.82
N LYS A 175 5.80 -7.26 -13.02
CA LYS A 175 4.37 -7.60 -13.18
C LYS A 175 3.42 -6.59 -12.53
N MET A 176 3.96 -5.59 -11.84
CA MET A 176 3.19 -4.57 -11.14
C MET A 176 3.08 -3.30 -11.99
N GLY A 177 1.91 -2.67 -11.94
CA GLY A 177 1.74 -1.33 -12.54
C GLY A 177 2.53 -0.27 -11.77
N LEU A 178 2.99 0.77 -12.48
CA LEU A 178 3.76 1.87 -11.90
C LEU A 178 3.05 2.52 -10.71
N ALA A 179 1.73 2.73 -10.80
CA ALA A 179 0.92 3.28 -9.71
C ALA A 179 0.96 2.40 -8.44
N GLN A 180 1.00 1.07 -8.61
CA GLN A 180 1.10 0.13 -7.48
C GLN A 180 2.48 0.17 -6.82
N LEU A 181 3.54 0.40 -7.61
CA LEU A 181 4.90 0.53 -7.08
C LEU A 181 5.11 1.84 -6.30
N TYR A 182 4.35 2.89 -6.64
CA TYR A 182 4.39 4.16 -5.91
C TYR A 182 3.57 4.16 -4.61
N GLN A 183 2.57 3.31 -4.50
CA GLN A 183 1.74 3.13 -3.29
C GLN A 183 2.45 2.31 -2.23
#